data_0fb7a4ede0603ccaf8d41dae1f83e6ac
#
_entry.id   0fb7a4ede0603ccaf8d41dae1f83e6ac
#
_cell.length_a   1.000
_cell.length_b   1.000
_cell.length_c   1.000
_cell.angle_alpha   90.00
_cell.angle_beta   90.00
_cell.angle_gamma   90.00
#
_symmetry.space_group_name_H-M   'P 1'
#
loop_
_entity.id
_entity.type
_entity.pdbx_description
1 polymer ?
#
loop_
_entity_poly.entity_id
_entity_poly.type
_entity_poly.pdbx_seq_one_letter_code
_entity_poly.pdbx_strand_id
1 'polypeptide(L)'
;MTFTVDSYLEYFLTLLAWIINNNIFAVLIQTGIFLIPLIVILFKTFIDVKKQGDDEGNKGDLLIRWLGLQFFPAMFVIVIVLAPTLPIQLNNIELNVEQSKACGYRVPQAPQDSGYGDLTSELSGKQAKVPLWWGFFHQLNKGVTHALVAAIPCKPDLRQIRFEVQHEKINDPALLTELRQFVQQCYIPARQKLQTSQISLSPAQVREVSWLGGNILVTNSELYPRYRAQQPNNLWAYDAKRDSGLPNTGNGGFPACNEWWAENTIGLKYRLLADMRQNFSVNVQEFFSKKNGAEESLLRTLVRPENLNVSSGKIYPGYGGNLDPTFTGAVNRLVASAGSAVGSIGIFPALDSMRQALPMVHAFALMSVVILLPLVIVMSGYSLKTVITLTFVHFALVALTFWWELARWLDSWLLDVLYNSATHNSLNPYFLENTEDDFIVNFVMGSLFLVLPAIWFGAISWAGIHIGDMAQQIANGTRTSQTAGAQGGNLVNKVK
;
A
#
# COMPACT_ATOMS: atom_id res chain seq x y z
N MET A 1 14.02 17.82 21.38
CA MET A 1 12.62 17.50 21.09
C MET A 1 12.64 16.59 19.87
N THR A 2 12.05 15.39 19.97
CA THR A 2 11.99 14.43 18.85
C THR A 2 10.65 14.58 18.12
N PHE A 3 10.68 14.50 16.80
CA PHE A 3 9.48 14.52 15.95
C PHE A 3 9.21 13.12 15.44
N THR A 4 8.05 12.57 15.76
CA THR A 4 7.62 11.26 15.27
C THR A 4 6.90 11.37 13.93
N VAL A 5 7.21 10.46 13.00
CA VAL A 5 6.65 10.39 11.64
C VAL A 5 6.21 8.97 11.32
N ASP A 6 5.28 8.80 10.38
CA ASP A 6 4.68 7.50 10.08
C ASP A 6 5.20 6.87 8.76
N SER A 7 5.96 7.63 7.96
CA SER A 7 6.51 7.15 6.70
C SER A 7 7.90 7.71 6.40
N TYR A 8 8.68 7.01 5.55
CA TYR A 8 9.98 7.49 5.09
C TYR A 8 9.88 8.84 4.37
N LEU A 9 8.85 9.03 3.56
CA LEU A 9 8.67 10.28 2.84
C LEU A 9 8.37 11.44 3.80
N GLU A 10 7.53 11.23 4.80
CA GLU A 10 7.27 12.21 5.86
C GLU A 10 8.55 12.56 6.64
N TYR A 11 9.42 11.58 6.87
CA TYR A 11 10.70 11.79 7.55
C TYR A 11 11.54 12.88 6.87
N PHE A 12 11.69 12.82 5.55
CA PHE A 12 12.45 13.81 4.79
C PHE A 12 11.68 15.11 4.59
N LEU A 13 10.41 15.01 4.24
CA LEU A 13 9.58 16.17 3.96
C LEU A 13 9.34 17.05 5.19
N THR A 14 9.35 16.49 6.40
CA THR A 14 9.21 17.26 7.63
C THR A 14 10.35 18.27 7.80
N LEU A 15 11.60 17.85 7.64
CA LEU A 15 12.73 18.78 7.73
C LEU A 15 12.71 19.81 6.61
N LEU A 16 12.45 19.37 5.37
CA LEU A 16 12.38 20.23 4.21
C LEU A 16 11.26 21.28 4.35
N ALA A 17 10.09 20.88 4.86
CA ALA A 17 8.99 21.79 5.11
C ALA A 17 9.36 22.93 6.06
N TRP A 18 10.04 22.61 7.15
CA TRP A 18 10.48 23.62 8.12
C TRP A 18 11.62 24.50 7.59
N ILE A 19 12.52 23.98 6.77
CA ILE A 19 13.54 24.80 6.08
C ILE A 19 12.83 25.83 5.18
N ILE A 20 11.88 25.40 4.35
CA ILE A 20 11.15 26.29 3.45
C ILE A 20 10.29 27.29 4.25
N ASN A 21 9.62 26.85 5.30
CA ASN A 21 8.84 27.71 6.20
C ASN A 21 9.69 28.84 6.79
N ASN A 22 10.90 28.51 7.29
CA ASN A 22 11.83 29.49 7.84
C ASN A 22 12.30 30.50 6.80
N ASN A 23 12.55 30.04 5.58
CA ASN A 23 12.94 30.92 4.47
C ASN A 23 11.80 31.88 4.08
N ILE A 24 10.56 31.37 4.01
CA ILE A 24 9.38 32.20 3.76
C ILE A 24 9.20 33.24 4.87
N PHE A 25 9.33 32.83 6.13
CA PHE A 25 9.24 33.75 7.25
C PHE A 25 10.32 34.84 7.20
N ALA A 26 11.56 34.48 6.85
CA ALA A 26 12.64 35.44 6.64
C ALA A 26 12.34 36.44 5.51
N VAL A 27 11.78 35.97 4.39
CA VAL A 27 11.34 36.85 3.28
C VAL A 27 10.24 37.80 3.73
N LEU A 28 9.26 37.36 4.50
CA LEU A 28 8.19 38.22 5.03
C LEU A 28 8.74 39.32 5.94
N ILE A 29 9.77 39.04 6.73
CA ILE A 29 10.46 40.05 7.56
C ILE A 29 11.24 41.01 6.69
N GLN A 30 12.06 40.49 5.77
CA GLN A 30 12.93 41.30 4.91
C GLN A 30 12.15 42.26 4.01
N THR A 31 11.00 41.83 3.51
CA THR A 31 10.12 42.66 2.66
C THR A 31 9.26 43.64 3.45
N GLY A 32 9.22 43.53 4.77
CA GLY A 32 8.34 44.35 5.61
C GLY A 32 6.87 43.95 5.59
N ILE A 33 6.48 42.94 4.81
CA ILE A 33 5.08 42.42 4.74
C ILE A 33 4.62 41.98 6.13
N PHE A 34 5.51 41.45 6.95
CA PHE A 34 5.29 41.08 8.33
C PHE A 34 4.71 42.25 9.18
N LEU A 35 5.04 43.49 8.91
CA LEU A 35 4.60 44.69 9.66
C LEU A 35 3.21 45.16 9.23
N ILE A 36 2.78 44.86 8.01
CA ILE A 36 1.51 45.37 7.44
C ILE A 36 0.30 45.10 8.37
N PRO A 37 0.06 43.87 8.88
CA PRO A 37 -1.08 43.61 9.74
C PRO A 37 -1.01 44.39 11.07
N LEU A 38 0.18 44.60 11.63
CA LEU A 38 0.34 45.42 12.85
C LEU A 38 -0.02 46.87 12.60
N ILE A 39 0.40 47.44 11.45
CA ILE A 39 0.03 48.78 11.02
C ILE A 39 -1.51 48.88 10.83
N VAL A 40 -2.11 47.87 10.19
CA VAL A 40 -3.58 47.84 10.00
C VAL A 40 -4.31 47.78 11.34
N ILE A 41 -3.86 46.99 12.32
CA ILE A 41 -4.44 46.94 13.67
C ILE A 41 -4.36 48.33 14.31
N LEU A 42 -3.23 49.00 14.19
CA LEU A 42 -3.01 50.35 14.76
C LEU A 42 -3.97 51.38 14.16
N PHE A 43 -4.02 51.45 12.82
CA PHE A 43 -4.94 52.39 12.13
C PHE A 43 -6.42 52.07 12.41
N LYS A 44 -6.81 50.82 12.38
CA LYS A 44 -8.17 50.40 12.66
C LYS A 44 -8.61 50.82 14.09
N THR A 45 -7.77 50.51 15.07
CA THR A 45 -8.05 50.87 16.47
C THR A 45 -8.16 52.39 16.64
N PHE A 46 -7.27 53.14 15.98
CA PHE A 46 -7.34 54.59 16.00
C PHE A 46 -8.62 55.15 15.39
N ILE A 47 -9.06 54.62 14.24
CA ILE A 47 -10.31 55.02 13.58
C ILE A 47 -11.50 54.66 14.44
N ASP A 48 -11.53 53.48 15.04
CA ASP A 48 -12.64 52.99 15.86
C ASP A 48 -12.81 53.86 17.13
N VAL A 49 -11.69 54.24 17.78
CA VAL A 49 -11.71 55.18 18.92
C VAL A 49 -12.20 56.58 18.51
N LYS A 50 -11.84 57.06 17.30
CA LYS A 50 -12.33 58.34 16.80
C LYS A 50 -13.84 58.34 16.45
N LYS A 51 -14.38 57.20 16.06
CA LYS A 51 -15.82 57.07 15.76
C LYS A 51 -16.70 57.11 17.00
N GLN A 52 -16.17 56.78 18.16
CA GLN A 52 -16.87 56.92 19.41
C GLN A 52 -16.98 58.41 19.76
N GLY A 53 -18.20 58.85 20.09
CA GLY A 53 -18.52 60.24 20.31
C GLY A 53 -17.72 60.91 21.44
N ASP A 54 -17.86 62.24 21.58
CA ASP A 54 -17.10 63.05 22.55
C ASP A 54 -17.56 62.81 24.01
N ASP A 55 -18.62 62.06 24.24
CA ASP A 55 -19.26 61.86 25.56
C ASP A 55 -18.56 60.76 26.42
N GLU A 56 -17.62 60.03 25.93
CA GLU A 56 -17.04 58.86 26.63
C GLU A 56 -15.68 59.13 27.32
N GLY A 57 -15.35 60.37 27.72
CA GLY A 57 -14.20 60.65 28.56
C GLY A 57 -12.84 60.62 27.83
N ASN A 58 -11.76 60.21 28.52
CA ASN A 58 -10.39 60.29 28.02
C ASN A 58 -10.12 59.33 26.88
N LYS A 59 -10.19 59.84 25.63
CA LYS A 59 -9.93 59.05 24.40
C LYS A 59 -8.53 58.40 24.36
N GLY A 60 -7.57 58.95 25.08
CA GLY A 60 -6.22 58.41 25.16
C GLY A 60 -6.18 57.08 25.94
N ASP A 61 -6.88 56.98 27.06
CA ASP A 61 -6.97 55.76 27.85
C ASP A 61 -7.76 54.69 27.10
N LEU A 62 -8.79 55.06 26.40
CA LEU A 62 -9.57 54.16 25.56
C LEU A 62 -8.75 53.58 24.43
N LEU A 63 -7.95 54.40 23.74
CA LEU A 63 -7.05 53.96 22.69
C LEU A 63 -6.02 52.94 23.21
N ILE A 64 -5.40 53.23 24.37
CA ILE A 64 -4.40 52.33 24.98
C ILE A 64 -5.02 50.97 25.33
N ARG A 65 -6.20 50.96 25.94
CA ARG A 65 -6.92 49.73 26.30
C ARG A 65 -7.32 48.92 25.11
N TRP A 66 -7.88 49.52 24.07
CA TRP A 66 -8.28 48.81 22.86
C TRP A 66 -7.09 48.31 22.05
N LEU A 67 -6.04 49.13 21.96
CA LEU A 67 -4.81 48.73 21.33
C LEU A 67 -4.22 47.51 22.06
N GLY A 68 -4.18 47.52 23.40
CA GLY A 68 -3.73 46.41 24.21
C GLY A 68 -4.54 45.13 23.94
N LEU A 69 -5.87 45.22 23.85
CA LEU A 69 -6.74 44.10 23.59
C LEU A 69 -6.53 43.46 22.20
N GLN A 70 -6.18 44.25 21.19
CA GLN A 70 -5.90 43.72 19.82
C GLN A 70 -4.44 43.35 19.62
N PHE A 71 -3.52 44.10 20.22
CA PHE A 71 -2.11 43.91 20.05
C PHE A 71 -1.55 42.70 20.82
N PHE A 72 -2.08 42.46 22.03
CA PHE A 72 -1.64 41.37 22.87
C PHE A 72 -1.82 39.98 22.21
N PRO A 73 -3.02 39.64 21.63
CA PRO A 73 -3.17 38.39 20.87
C PRO A 73 -2.26 38.31 19.65
N ALA A 74 -2.06 39.43 18.94
CA ALA A 74 -1.15 39.47 17.78
C ALA A 74 0.30 39.18 18.20
N MET A 75 0.77 39.77 19.29
CA MET A 75 2.11 39.53 19.84
C MET A 75 2.27 38.09 20.32
N PHE A 76 1.24 37.52 20.95
CA PHE A 76 1.23 36.11 21.30
C PHE A 76 1.42 35.23 20.07
N VAL A 77 0.67 35.48 19.00
CA VAL A 77 0.79 34.73 17.73
C VAL A 77 2.18 34.89 17.13
N ILE A 78 2.74 36.08 17.11
CA ILE A 78 4.07 36.33 16.58
C ILE A 78 5.13 35.55 17.35
N VAL A 79 5.12 35.63 18.69
CA VAL A 79 6.17 35.06 19.53
C VAL A 79 6.08 33.55 19.65
N ILE A 80 4.85 33.01 19.83
CA ILE A 80 4.65 31.59 20.12
C ILE A 80 4.37 30.77 18.87
N VAL A 81 3.67 31.36 17.88
CA VAL A 81 3.17 30.61 16.71
C VAL A 81 4.04 30.80 15.48
N LEU A 82 4.68 31.96 15.32
CA LEU A 82 5.48 32.27 14.13
C LEU A 82 6.99 32.24 14.39
N ALA A 83 7.47 32.73 15.55
CA ALA A 83 8.92 32.82 15.81
C ALA A 83 9.56 31.42 15.83
N PRO A 84 10.56 31.16 14.95
CA PRO A 84 11.24 29.88 14.86
C PRO A 84 12.20 29.72 16.04
N THR A 85 11.83 28.90 17.04
CA THR A 85 12.56 28.79 18.32
C THR A 85 13.21 27.43 18.55
N LEU A 86 12.52 26.33 18.23
CA LEU A 86 12.97 24.97 18.53
C LEU A 86 13.81 24.40 17.37
N PRO A 87 15.09 24.05 17.58
CA PRO A 87 15.91 23.48 16.51
C PRO A 87 15.44 22.06 16.14
N ILE A 88 15.37 21.77 14.86
CA ILE A 88 15.09 20.47 14.28
C ILE A 88 16.18 20.11 13.26
N GLN A 89 16.62 18.86 13.31
CA GLN A 89 17.58 18.24 12.41
C GLN A 89 17.08 16.83 12.08
N LEU A 90 17.66 16.20 11.08
CA LEU A 90 17.29 14.84 10.69
C LEU A 90 17.37 13.84 11.87
N ASN A 91 18.38 14.01 12.74
CA ASN A 91 18.56 13.16 13.94
C ASN A 91 17.49 13.36 15.01
N ASN A 92 16.69 14.42 14.92
CA ASN A 92 15.56 14.67 15.84
C ASN A 92 14.23 14.13 15.31
N ILE A 93 14.23 13.46 14.17
CA ILE A 93 13.05 12.88 13.54
C ILE A 93 13.16 11.36 13.66
N GLU A 94 12.12 10.72 14.20
CA GLU A 94 12.08 9.29 14.44
C GLU A 94 10.88 8.66 13.73
N LEU A 95 11.11 7.51 13.08
CA LEU A 95 10.03 6.74 12.50
C LEU A 95 9.27 6.00 13.59
N ASN A 96 7.93 6.08 13.56
CA ASN A 96 7.09 5.32 14.48
C ASN A 96 7.13 3.82 14.14
N VAL A 97 7.65 3.04 15.04
CA VAL A 97 7.77 1.57 14.93
C VAL A 97 7.09 0.83 16.08
N GLU A 98 6.38 1.54 16.94
CA GLU A 98 5.81 0.96 18.17
C GLU A 98 4.77 -0.11 17.89
N GLN A 99 3.84 0.16 16.96
CA GLN A 99 2.83 -0.82 16.59
C GLN A 99 3.46 -2.04 15.90
N SER A 100 4.46 -1.84 15.03
CA SER A 100 5.16 -2.95 14.38
C SER A 100 5.83 -3.86 15.40
N LYS A 101 6.45 -3.27 16.45
CA LYS A 101 7.05 -4.03 17.56
C LYS A 101 6.00 -4.73 18.42
N ALA A 102 4.93 -4.02 18.79
CA ALA A 102 3.86 -4.56 19.64
C ALA A 102 3.11 -5.72 18.97
N CYS A 103 2.92 -5.65 17.65
CA CYS A 103 2.22 -6.68 16.89
C CYS A 103 3.14 -7.76 16.29
N GLY A 104 4.45 -7.69 16.54
CA GLY A 104 5.42 -8.63 15.96
C GLY A 104 5.58 -8.49 14.44
N TYR A 105 5.25 -7.33 13.87
CA TYR A 105 5.45 -7.06 12.45
C TYR A 105 6.92 -6.72 12.18
N ARG A 106 7.30 -6.81 10.90
CA ARG A 106 8.63 -6.37 10.49
C ARG A 106 8.81 -4.89 10.83
N VAL A 107 9.82 -4.61 11.65
CA VAL A 107 10.20 -3.23 11.96
C VAL A 107 10.84 -2.61 10.71
N PRO A 108 10.37 -1.45 10.23
CA PRO A 108 10.99 -0.75 9.12
C PRO A 108 12.48 -0.47 9.39
N GLN A 109 13.31 -0.59 8.37
CA GLN A 109 14.75 -0.25 8.47
C GLN A 109 14.91 1.24 8.78
N ALA A 110 16.06 1.61 9.34
CA ALA A 110 16.36 3.03 9.49
C ALA A 110 16.43 3.72 8.11
N PRO A 111 16.03 5.01 8.00
CA PRO A 111 15.99 5.70 6.70
C PRO A 111 17.30 5.70 5.93
N GLN A 112 18.43 5.74 6.62
CA GLN A 112 19.77 5.66 6.03
C GLN A 112 20.10 4.29 5.43
N ASP A 113 19.47 3.24 5.92
CA ASP A 113 19.68 1.85 5.47
C ASP A 113 18.62 1.41 4.45
N SER A 114 17.79 2.36 4.04
CA SER A 114 16.75 2.18 3.03
C SER A 114 17.22 2.71 1.67
N GLY A 115 16.41 2.50 0.62
CA GLY A 115 16.67 3.07 -0.72
C GLY A 115 16.69 4.62 -0.77
N TYR A 116 16.50 5.30 0.36
CA TYR A 116 16.54 6.77 0.50
C TYR A 116 17.87 7.29 1.07
N GLY A 117 18.94 6.49 1.07
CA GLY A 117 20.26 6.88 1.60
C GLY A 117 20.83 8.17 0.99
N ASP A 118 20.62 8.38 -0.31
CA ASP A 118 21.07 9.59 -1.01
C ASP A 118 20.38 10.85 -0.49
N LEU A 119 19.07 10.82 -0.24
CA LEU A 119 18.33 11.94 0.35
C LEU A 119 18.78 12.21 1.80
N THR A 120 19.12 11.17 2.53
CA THR A 120 19.67 11.30 3.88
C THR A 120 21.00 12.05 3.84
N SER A 121 21.88 11.76 2.88
CA SER A 121 23.16 12.44 2.71
C SER A 121 22.99 13.92 2.31
N GLU A 122 22.03 14.22 1.43
CA GLU A 122 21.75 15.60 0.98
C GLU A 122 21.18 16.48 2.09
N LEU A 123 20.36 15.94 2.98
CA LEU A 123 19.74 16.65 4.10
C LEU A 123 20.59 16.59 5.38
N SER A 124 21.65 15.78 5.40
CA SER A 124 22.56 15.68 6.53
C SER A 124 23.22 17.04 6.83
N GLY A 125 23.20 17.43 8.12
CA GLY A 125 23.74 18.70 8.58
C GLY A 125 22.85 19.92 8.34
N LYS A 126 21.74 19.81 7.58
CA LYS A 126 20.76 20.90 7.46
C LYS A 126 19.95 21.02 8.74
N GLN A 127 19.65 22.25 9.12
CA GLN A 127 18.89 22.58 10.32
C GLN A 127 17.73 23.52 9.96
N ALA A 128 16.63 23.34 10.66
CA ALA A 128 15.50 24.26 10.65
C ALA A 128 15.09 24.58 12.09
N LYS A 129 14.20 25.54 12.25
CA LYS A 129 13.61 25.86 13.55
C LYS A 129 12.11 25.81 13.45
N VAL A 130 11.48 25.21 14.46
CA VAL A 130 10.04 25.08 14.59
C VAL A 130 9.53 26.05 15.62
N PRO A 131 8.44 26.81 15.37
CA PRO A 131 7.81 27.62 16.41
C PRO A 131 7.24 26.75 17.53
N LEU A 132 7.26 27.29 18.75
CA LEU A 132 6.88 26.54 19.96
C LEU A 132 5.49 25.89 19.87
N TRP A 133 4.50 26.65 19.34
CA TRP A 133 3.14 26.18 19.16
C TRP A 133 3.08 24.91 18.29
N TRP A 134 3.68 24.95 17.13
CA TRP A 134 3.66 23.83 16.19
C TRP A 134 4.45 22.63 16.67
N GLY A 135 5.56 22.83 17.35
CA GLY A 135 6.31 21.76 17.98
C GLY A 135 5.49 21.02 19.05
N PHE A 136 4.79 21.78 19.89
CA PHE A 136 3.92 21.20 20.92
C PHE A 136 2.73 20.44 20.31
N PHE A 137 1.99 21.08 19.40
CA PHE A 137 0.81 20.45 18.81
C PHE A 137 1.16 19.29 17.87
N HIS A 138 2.31 19.31 17.20
CA HIS A 138 2.78 18.15 16.44
C HIS A 138 2.91 16.91 17.34
N GLN A 139 3.58 17.04 18.48
CA GLN A 139 3.74 15.92 19.42
C GLN A 139 2.41 15.47 20.03
N LEU A 140 1.56 16.42 20.41
CA LEU A 140 0.23 16.09 20.93
C LEU A 140 -0.60 15.33 19.90
N ASN A 141 -0.66 15.83 18.65
CA ASN A 141 -1.45 15.22 17.58
C ASN A 141 -0.92 13.83 17.21
N LYS A 142 0.41 13.68 17.07
CA LYS A 142 1.02 12.37 16.81
C LYS A 142 0.82 11.41 17.98
N GLY A 143 1.01 11.86 19.20
CA GLY A 143 0.78 11.03 20.40
C GLY A 143 -0.65 10.51 20.49
N VAL A 144 -1.67 11.37 20.25
CA VAL A 144 -3.06 10.96 20.23
C VAL A 144 -3.32 9.97 19.08
N THR A 145 -2.83 10.27 17.87
CA THR A 145 -3.02 9.40 16.71
C THR A 145 -2.38 8.02 16.94
N HIS A 146 -1.16 7.97 17.47
CA HIS A 146 -0.48 6.70 17.77
C HIS A 146 -1.21 5.90 18.84
N ALA A 147 -1.74 6.56 19.88
CA ALA A 147 -2.55 5.90 20.90
C ALA A 147 -3.84 5.28 20.30
N LEU A 148 -4.48 5.98 19.38
CA LEU A 148 -5.66 5.47 18.63
C LEU A 148 -5.27 4.29 17.75
N VAL A 149 -4.14 4.37 17.03
CA VAL A 149 -3.63 3.28 16.20
C VAL A 149 -3.28 2.06 17.07
N ALA A 150 -2.64 2.25 18.22
CA ALA A 150 -2.33 1.17 19.15
C ALA A 150 -3.56 0.49 19.76
N ALA A 151 -4.72 1.15 19.75
CA ALA A 151 -6.00 0.56 20.17
C ALA A 151 -6.58 -0.41 19.16
N ILE A 152 -6.11 -0.40 17.90
CA ILE A 152 -6.54 -1.34 16.85
C ILE A 152 -5.90 -2.71 17.13
N PRO A 153 -6.68 -3.81 17.20
CA PRO A 153 -6.14 -5.14 17.44
C PRO A 153 -5.12 -5.55 16.38
N CYS A 154 -4.05 -6.23 16.79
CA CYS A 154 -3.05 -6.74 15.86
C CYS A 154 -3.64 -7.75 14.88
N LYS A 155 -3.46 -7.48 13.59
CA LYS A 155 -3.83 -8.41 12.52
C LYS A 155 -2.89 -8.21 11.32
N PRO A 156 -2.35 -9.29 10.73
CA PRO A 156 -1.50 -9.17 9.54
C PRO A 156 -2.28 -8.53 8.40
N ASP A 157 -1.60 -7.73 7.61
CA ASP A 157 -2.17 -7.14 6.40
C ASP A 157 -2.30 -8.21 5.32
N LEU A 158 -3.48 -8.84 5.26
CA LEU A 158 -3.74 -9.94 4.35
C LEU A 158 -3.70 -9.52 2.87
N ARG A 159 -4.05 -8.26 2.59
CA ARG A 159 -3.97 -7.74 1.23
C ARG A 159 -2.53 -7.49 0.79
N GLN A 160 -1.68 -7.00 1.68
CA GLN A 160 -0.25 -6.87 1.41
C GLN A 160 0.40 -8.24 1.17
N ILE A 161 0.06 -9.22 2.00
CA ILE A 161 0.52 -10.61 1.83
C ILE A 161 0.08 -11.14 0.46
N ARG A 162 -1.18 -10.96 0.09
CA ARG A 162 -1.70 -11.35 -1.23
C ARG A 162 -0.97 -10.65 -2.37
N PHE A 163 -0.74 -9.35 -2.25
CA PHE A 163 -0.02 -8.56 -3.24
C PHE A 163 1.41 -9.08 -3.42
N GLU A 164 2.15 -9.30 -2.34
CA GLU A 164 3.51 -9.85 -2.40
C GLU A 164 3.52 -11.21 -3.09
N VAL A 165 2.62 -12.12 -2.70
CA VAL A 165 2.52 -13.46 -3.29
C VAL A 165 2.14 -13.42 -4.77
N GLN A 166 1.21 -12.52 -5.16
CA GLN A 166 0.76 -12.42 -6.56
C GLN A 166 1.82 -11.82 -7.49
N HIS A 167 2.73 -11.00 -6.97
CA HIS A 167 3.79 -10.36 -7.75
C HIS A 167 5.13 -11.08 -7.66
N GLU A 168 5.22 -12.14 -6.83
CA GLU A 168 6.42 -12.94 -6.75
C GLU A 168 6.66 -13.69 -8.05
N LYS A 169 7.93 -13.75 -8.45
CA LYS A 169 8.41 -14.43 -9.66
C LYS A 169 9.52 -15.38 -9.30
N ILE A 170 9.71 -16.39 -10.15
CA ILE A 170 10.85 -17.27 -10.04
C ILE A 170 12.09 -16.49 -10.46
N ASN A 171 12.99 -16.23 -9.51
CA ASN A 171 14.19 -15.41 -9.73
C ASN A 171 15.35 -16.24 -10.27
N ASP A 172 15.38 -17.55 -10.00
CA ASP A 172 16.39 -18.46 -10.53
C ASP A 172 16.10 -18.83 -12.01
N PRO A 173 16.91 -18.38 -12.99
CA PRO A 173 16.70 -18.71 -14.39
C PRO A 173 16.82 -20.20 -14.71
N ALA A 174 17.64 -20.95 -13.96
CA ALA A 174 17.80 -22.38 -14.14
C ALA A 174 16.54 -23.11 -13.70
N LEU A 175 16.00 -22.76 -12.54
CA LEU A 175 14.76 -23.31 -12.01
C LEU A 175 13.55 -22.98 -12.92
N LEU A 176 13.50 -21.77 -13.46
CA LEU A 176 12.47 -21.36 -14.42
C LEU A 176 12.56 -22.17 -15.72
N THR A 177 13.76 -22.40 -16.22
CA THR A 177 13.99 -23.21 -17.44
C THR A 177 13.57 -24.66 -17.20
N GLU A 178 13.95 -25.22 -16.08
CA GLU A 178 13.57 -26.59 -15.71
C GLU A 178 12.05 -26.74 -15.52
N LEU A 179 11.39 -25.75 -14.90
CA LEU A 179 9.94 -25.75 -14.79
C LEU A 179 9.24 -25.72 -16.16
N ARG A 180 9.78 -24.95 -17.11
CA ARG A 180 9.26 -24.94 -18.49
C ARG A 180 9.44 -26.32 -19.17
N GLN A 181 10.58 -26.98 -18.95
CA GLN A 181 10.80 -28.34 -19.45
C GLN A 181 9.80 -29.32 -18.82
N PHE A 182 9.56 -29.23 -17.52
CA PHE A 182 8.57 -30.04 -16.82
C PHE A 182 7.16 -29.85 -17.39
N VAL A 183 6.76 -28.61 -17.65
CA VAL A 183 5.45 -28.33 -18.27
C VAL A 183 5.33 -29.00 -19.64
N GLN A 184 6.37 -28.92 -20.47
CA GLN A 184 6.37 -29.50 -21.82
C GLN A 184 6.39 -31.02 -21.81
N GLN A 185 7.20 -31.61 -20.94
CA GLN A 185 7.48 -33.06 -20.96
C GLN A 185 6.51 -33.85 -20.08
N CYS A 186 5.92 -33.25 -19.07
CA CYS A 186 5.09 -33.90 -18.08
C CYS A 186 3.63 -33.40 -18.09
N TYR A 187 3.43 -32.11 -17.88
CA TYR A 187 2.08 -31.56 -17.67
C TYR A 187 1.22 -31.60 -18.94
N ILE A 188 1.75 -31.14 -20.06
CA ILE A 188 1.01 -31.14 -21.33
C ILE A 188 0.63 -32.56 -21.76
N PRO A 189 1.55 -33.56 -21.79
CA PRO A 189 1.19 -34.92 -22.13
C PRO A 189 0.17 -35.55 -21.18
N ALA A 190 0.31 -35.32 -19.87
CA ALA A 190 -0.67 -35.82 -18.90
C ALA A 190 -2.08 -35.23 -19.11
N ARG A 191 -2.18 -33.93 -19.44
CA ARG A 191 -3.45 -33.31 -19.79
C ARG A 191 -4.05 -33.83 -21.08
N GLN A 192 -3.26 -34.01 -22.11
CA GLN A 192 -3.71 -34.62 -23.37
C GLN A 192 -4.23 -36.05 -23.13
N LYS A 193 -3.56 -36.83 -22.28
CA LYS A 193 -4.03 -38.15 -21.89
C LYS A 193 -5.38 -38.10 -21.19
N LEU A 194 -5.59 -37.16 -20.26
CA LEU A 194 -6.88 -36.95 -19.61
C LEU A 194 -8.00 -36.59 -20.59
N GLN A 195 -7.73 -35.77 -21.61
CA GLN A 195 -8.70 -35.42 -22.62
C GLN A 195 -9.05 -36.57 -23.55
N THR A 196 -8.13 -37.49 -23.79
CA THR A 196 -8.32 -38.63 -24.68
C THR A 196 -8.74 -39.90 -23.97
N SER A 197 -8.64 -39.98 -22.65
CA SER A 197 -9.02 -41.12 -21.84
C SER A 197 -10.38 -40.90 -21.21
N GLN A 198 -11.12 -42.01 -21.00
CA GLN A 198 -12.44 -41.99 -20.33
C GLN A 198 -12.34 -41.93 -18.80
N ILE A 199 -11.32 -41.22 -18.27
CA ILE A 199 -11.17 -41.06 -16.82
C ILE A 199 -12.27 -40.10 -16.33
N SER A 200 -13.21 -40.62 -15.55
CA SER A 200 -14.22 -39.78 -14.91
C SER A 200 -13.60 -39.04 -13.74
N LEU A 201 -13.67 -37.70 -13.77
CA LEU A 201 -13.17 -36.81 -12.72
C LEU A 201 -14.35 -36.26 -11.91
N SER A 202 -14.20 -36.24 -10.60
CA SER A 202 -15.10 -35.46 -9.75
C SER A 202 -14.89 -33.95 -9.97
N PRO A 203 -15.87 -33.08 -9.65
CA PRO A 203 -15.71 -31.63 -9.76
C PRO A 203 -14.50 -31.08 -9.00
N ALA A 204 -14.11 -31.69 -7.88
CA ALA A 204 -12.89 -31.32 -7.14
C ALA A 204 -11.62 -31.68 -7.93
N GLN A 205 -11.56 -32.86 -8.52
CA GLN A 205 -10.42 -33.33 -9.31
C GLN A 205 -10.25 -32.54 -10.63
N VAL A 206 -11.35 -32.14 -11.26
CA VAL A 206 -11.29 -31.26 -12.45
C VAL A 206 -10.58 -29.96 -12.13
N ARG A 207 -10.80 -29.41 -10.94
CA ARG A 207 -10.12 -28.18 -10.49
C ARG A 207 -8.65 -28.40 -10.14
N GLU A 208 -8.30 -29.56 -9.60
CA GLU A 208 -6.91 -29.93 -9.34
C GLU A 208 -6.09 -30.09 -10.62
N VAL A 209 -6.66 -30.59 -11.69
CA VAL A 209 -5.98 -30.76 -12.99
C VAL A 209 -5.60 -29.43 -13.64
N SER A 210 -6.19 -28.32 -13.20
CA SER A 210 -5.92 -26.98 -13.77
C SER A 210 -4.51 -26.44 -13.45
N TRP A 211 -3.74 -27.07 -12.55
CA TRP A 211 -2.41 -26.62 -12.18
C TRP A 211 -1.40 -27.79 -12.10
N LEU A 212 -0.10 -27.46 -12.14
CA LEU A 212 1.00 -28.45 -12.29
C LEU A 212 1.10 -29.47 -11.16
N GLY A 213 0.78 -29.06 -9.94
CA GLY A 213 0.93 -29.90 -8.74
C GLY A 213 -0.34 -30.60 -8.30
N GLY A 214 -1.35 -30.68 -9.15
CA GLY A 214 -2.61 -31.36 -8.80
C GLY A 214 -2.39 -32.78 -8.33
N ASN A 215 -2.93 -33.13 -7.17
CA ASN A 215 -2.70 -34.44 -6.54
C ASN A 215 -3.06 -35.61 -7.46
N ILE A 216 -4.11 -35.49 -8.24
CA ILE A 216 -4.51 -36.52 -9.22
C ILE A 216 -3.44 -36.71 -10.31
N LEU A 217 -2.73 -35.65 -10.73
CA LEU A 217 -1.67 -35.76 -11.73
C LEU A 217 -0.48 -36.52 -11.17
N VAL A 218 -0.13 -36.29 -9.90
CA VAL A 218 1.03 -36.89 -9.22
C VAL A 218 0.77 -38.34 -8.84
N THR A 219 -0.46 -38.70 -8.41
CA THR A 219 -0.77 -40.01 -7.82
C THR A 219 -1.33 -41.03 -8.79
N ASN A 220 -1.99 -40.58 -9.87
CA ASN A 220 -2.61 -41.50 -10.83
C ASN A 220 -1.54 -42.14 -11.73
N SER A 221 -1.48 -43.47 -11.77
CA SER A 221 -0.49 -44.25 -12.51
C SER A 221 -0.49 -43.98 -14.03
N GLU A 222 -1.59 -43.54 -14.60
CA GLU A 222 -1.72 -43.23 -16.03
C GLU A 222 -1.26 -41.80 -16.40
N LEU A 223 -0.92 -41.01 -15.40
CA LEU A 223 -0.54 -39.60 -15.57
C LEU A 223 0.97 -39.40 -15.31
N TYR A 224 1.37 -38.60 -14.35
CA TYR A 224 2.79 -38.31 -14.10
C TYR A 224 3.66 -39.54 -13.88
N PRO A 225 3.24 -40.57 -13.16
CA PRO A 225 4.07 -41.77 -13.04
C PRO A 225 4.36 -42.49 -14.38
N ARG A 226 3.54 -42.30 -15.40
CA ARG A 226 3.69 -42.87 -16.74
C ARG A 226 4.74 -42.11 -17.58
N TYR A 227 4.85 -40.80 -17.36
CA TYR A 227 5.75 -39.94 -18.13
C TYR A 227 7.05 -39.69 -17.38
N ARG A 228 8.11 -39.42 -18.13
CA ARG A 228 9.46 -39.14 -17.60
C ARG A 228 10.10 -37.98 -18.35
N ALA A 229 11.18 -37.43 -17.78
CA ALA A 229 12.02 -36.48 -18.46
C ALA A 229 12.54 -37.03 -19.78
N GLN A 230 12.47 -36.27 -20.85
CA GLN A 230 12.98 -36.64 -22.18
C GLN A 230 14.43 -36.21 -22.36
N GLN A 231 14.92 -35.32 -21.51
CA GLN A 231 16.29 -34.86 -21.45
C GLN A 231 16.90 -35.24 -20.10
N PRO A 232 18.18 -35.56 -20.03
CA PRO A 232 18.85 -35.89 -18.77
C PRO A 232 18.86 -34.68 -17.86
N ASN A 233 18.51 -34.88 -16.59
CA ASN A 233 18.54 -33.83 -15.56
C ASN A 233 19.75 -34.09 -14.64
N ASN A 234 20.65 -33.12 -14.56
CA ASN A 234 21.90 -33.21 -13.82
C ASN A 234 21.73 -33.35 -12.30
N LEU A 235 20.60 -32.98 -11.77
CA LEU A 235 20.25 -33.14 -10.34
C LEU A 235 19.89 -34.60 -9.99
N TRP A 236 19.60 -35.42 -10.98
CA TRP A 236 19.18 -36.81 -10.82
C TRP A 236 20.28 -37.73 -11.27
N ALA A 237 20.76 -38.60 -10.39
CA ALA A 237 21.69 -39.63 -10.79
C ALA A 237 21.04 -40.60 -11.80
N TYR A 238 21.80 -41.07 -12.80
CA TYR A 238 21.31 -42.09 -13.71
C TYR A 238 21.10 -43.39 -12.93
N ASP A 239 19.89 -43.97 -13.05
CA ASP A 239 19.55 -45.26 -12.46
C ASP A 239 19.16 -46.23 -13.56
N ALA A 240 19.90 -47.34 -13.66
CA ALA A 240 19.72 -48.35 -14.72
C ALA A 240 18.34 -49.03 -14.71
N LYS A 241 17.64 -49.05 -13.57
CA LYS A 241 16.26 -49.59 -13.48
C LYS A 241 15.22 -48.57 -13.92
N ARG A 242 15.33 -47.35 -13.38
CA ARG A 242 14.41 -46.27 -13.71
C ARG A 242 14.58 -45.80 -15.16
N ASP A 243 15.81 -45.62 -15.59
CA ASP A 243 16.20 -45.04 -16.89
C ASP A 243 16.42 -46.10 -17.98
N SER A 244 15.93 -47.32 -17.77
CA SER A 244 16.05 -48.43 -18.71
C SER A 244 15.60 -48.05 -20.12
N GLY A 245 16.45 -48.30 -21.12
CA GLY A 245 16.17 -47.95 -22.51
C GLY A 245 16.58 -46.52 -22.92
N LEU A 246 17.13 -45.71 -22.00
CA LEU A 246 17.66 -44.39 -22.27
C LEU A 246 19.18 -44.33 -22.17
N PRO A 247 19.88 -43.48 -22.93
CA PRO A 247 21.33 -43.45 -22.95
C PRO A 247 21.89 -42.84 -21.65
N ASN A 248 22.89 -43.49 -21.07
CA ASN A 248 23.69 -42.87 -20.01
C ASN A 248 24.71 -41.93 -20.63
N THR A 249 24.39 -40.65 -20.63
CA THR A 249 25.25 -39.60 -21.20
C THR A 249 26.23 -38.98 -20.20
N GLY A 250 26.17 -39.39 -18.93
CA GLY A 250 26.94 -38.76 -17.85
C GLY A 250 26.36 -37.40 -17.39
N ASN A 251 25.34 -36.88 -18.05
CA ASN A 251 24.74 -35.59 -17.75
C ASN A 251 23.51 -35.69 -16.81
N GLY A 252 23.37 -36.82 -16.12
CA GLY A 252 22.26 -37.07 -15.20
C GLY A 252 21.30 -38.16 -15.68
N GLY A 253 20.21 -38.35 -14.92
CA GLY A 253 19.19 -39.36 -15.16
C GLY A 253 17.87 -38.75 -15.67
N PHE A 254 16.88 -39.63 -15.87
CA PHE A 254 15.57 -39.29 -16.43
C PHE A 254 14.48 -39.59 -15.40
N PRO A 255 14.24 -38.68 -14.44
CA PRO A 255 13.22 -38.91 -13.40
C PRO A 255 11.82 -39.09 -13.98
N ALA A 256 11.00 -39.91 -13.35
CA ALA A 256 9.57 -39.94 -13.64
C ALA A 256 8.96 -38.61 -13.24
N CYS A 257 7.90 -38.17 -13.93
CA CYS A 257 7.36 -36.84 -13.71
C CYS A 257 6.78 -36.62 -12.28
N ASN A 258 6.26 -37.69 -11.64
CA ASN A 258 5.84 -37.61 -10.25
C ASN A 258 7.01 -37.41 -9.28
N GLU A 259 8.15 -38.12 -9.52
CA GLU A 259 9.36 -37.94 -8.75
C GLU A 259 9.95 -36.56 -8.99
N TRP A 260 10.05 -36.14 -10.27
CA TRP A 260 10.58 -34.84 -10.64
C TRP A 260 9.83 -33.69 -9.97
N TRP A 261 8.51 -33.85 -9.79
CA TRP A 261 7.70 -32.85 -9.08
C TRP A 261 7.80 -32.98 -7.57
N ALA A 262 7.57 -34.17 -7.00
CA ALA A 262 7.21 -34.36 -5.61
C ALA A 262 8.35 -34.83 -4.69
N GLU A 263 9.53 -35.12 -5.22
CA GLU A 263 10.66 -35.54 -4.39
C GLU A 263 11.04 -34.43 -3.38
N ASN A 264 11.33 -34.85 -2.12
CA ASN A 264 11.41 -33.94 -1.00
C ASN A 264 12.68 -33.08 -0.91
N THR A 265 13.74 -33.44 -1.66
CA THR A 265 15.04 -32.74 -1.59
C THR A 265 15.38 -32.01 -2.87
N ILE A 266 15.23 -32.66 -4.01
CA ILE A 266 15.62 -32.15 -5.33
C ILE A 266 14.42 -31.92 -6.27
N GLY A 267 13.20 -32.29 -5.84
CA GLY A 267 12.00 -32.11 -6.63
C GLY A 267 11.66 -30.65 -6.86
N LEU A 268 11.02 -30.38 -7.99
CA LEU A 268 10.63 -29.02 -8.39
C LEU A 268 9.78 -28.32 -7.32
N LYS A 269 8.82 -29.02 -6.73
CA LYS A 269 7.98 -28.50 -5.65
C LYS A 269 8.82 -27.97 -4.49
N TYR A 270 9.77 -28.74 -4.02
CA TYR A 270 10.63 -28.37 -2.89
C TYR A 270 11.50 -27.15 -3.21
N ARG A 271 12.14 -27.14 -4.38
CA ARG A 271 13.04 -26.06 -4.80
C ARG A 271 12.29 -24.75 -5.07
N LEU A 272 11.10 -24.82 -5.67
CA LEU A 272 10.23 -23.65 -5.86
C LEU A 272 9.80 -23.05 -4.52
N LEU A 273 9.44 -23.88 -3.53
CA LEU A 273 9.13 -23.41 -2.20
C LEU A 273 10.33 -22.80 -1.49
N ALA A 274 11.53 -23.36 -1.69
CA ALA A 274 12.77 -22.83 -1.11
C ALA A 274 13.12 -21.45 -1.70
N ASP A 275 13.04 -21.29 -3.03
CA ASP A 275 13.23 -20.02 -3.73
C ASP A 275 12.24 -18.94 -3.22
N MET A 276 10.95 -19.29 -3.14
CA MET A 276 9.93 -18.39 -2.60
C MET A 276 10.21 -17.96 -1.16
N ARG A 277 10.61 -18.91 -0.29
CA ARG A 277 10.87 -18.60 1.12
C ARG A 277 12.01 -17.61 1.31
N GLN A 278 12.99 -17.58 0.40
CA GLN A 278 14.08 -16.60 0.45
C GLN A 278 13.62 -15.19 0.05
N ASN A 279 12.64 -15.09 -0.84
CA ASN A 279 12.19 -13.83 -1.42
C ASN A 279 11.06 -13.17 -0.62
N PHE A 280 10.26 -13.94 0.11
CA PHE A 280 9.14 -13.41 0.88
C PHE A 280 9.56 -12.64 2.12
N SER A 281 8.80 -11.61 2.44
CA SER A 281 8.89 -10.92 3.73
C SER A 281 8.64 -11.88 4.89
N VAL A 282 9.21 -11.57 6.05
CA VAL A 282 9.03 -12.38 7.27
C VAL A 282 7.56 -12.55 7.63
N ASN A 283 6.74 -11.52 7.41
CA ASN A 283 5.30 -11.57 7.66
C ASN A 283 4.57 -12.60 6.81
N VAL A 284 4.94 -12.71 5.52
CA VAL A 284 4.41 -13.72 4.61
C VAL A 284 4.83 -15.12 5.04
N GLN A 285 6.10 -15.30 5.36
CA GLN A 285 6.61 -16.60 5.83
C GLN A 285 5.92 -17.05 7.12
N GLU A 286 5.76 -16.16 8.10
CA GLU A 286 5.11 -16.46 9.37
C GLU A 286 3.60 -16.77 9.19
N PHE A 287 2.91 -16.01 8.34
CA PHE A 287 1.51 -16.25 8.03
C PHE A 287 1.29 -17.65 7.45
N PHE A 288 2.12 -18.05 6.48
CA PHE A 288 1.97 -19.34 5.83
C PHE A 288 2.49 -20.51 6.67
N SER A 289 3.47 -20.32 7.54
CA SER A 289 3.95 -21.37 8.44
C SER A 289 2.90 -21.85 9.43
N LYS A 290 1.93 -21.01 9.77
CA LYS A 290 0.86 -21.29 10.72
C LYS A 290 -0.37 -21.97 10.09
N LYS A 291 -0.43 -22.11 8.76
CA LYS A 291 -1.62 -22.60 8.05
C LYS A 291 -1.31 -23.86 7.22
N ASN A 292 -2.03 -24.94 7.51
CA ASN A 292 -1.92 -26.19 6.75
C ASN A 292 -2.40 -26.01 5.30
N GLY A 293 -1.67 -26.54 4.32
CA GLY A 293 -2.04 -26.47 2.89
C GLY A 293 -1.70 -25.15 2.20
N ALA A 294 -1.10 -24.19 2.90
CA ALA A 294 -0.68 -22.91 2.35
C ALA A 294 0.36 -23.02 1.25
N GLU A 295 1.25 -24.00 1.36
CA GLU A 295 2.33 -24.24 0.38
C GLU A 295 1.79 -24.56 -1.01
N GLU A 296 0.69 -25.30 -1.09
CA GLU A 296 0.05 -25.64 -2.37
C GLU A 296 -0.54 -24.39 -3.04
N SER A 297 -1.22 -23.53 -2.28
CA SER A 297 -1.78 -22.28 -2.77
C SER A 297 -0.71 -21.30 -3.24
N LEU A 298 0.42 -21.23 -2.51
CA LEU A 298 1.58 -20.45 -2.90
C LEU A 298 2.17 -20.94 -4.22
N LEU A 299 2.44 -22.23 -4.33
CA LEU A 299 2.97 -22.82 -5.55
C LEU A 299 2.04 -22.61 -6.74
N ARG A 300 0.74 -22.76 -6.54
CA ARG A 300 -0.27 -22.55 -7.57
C ARG A 300 -0.23 -21.11 -8.11
N THR A 301 0.00 -20.14 -7.23
CA THR A 301 0.15 -18.73 -7.62
C THR A 301 1.47 -18.50 -8.36
N LEU A 302 2.58 -19.07 -7.90
CA LEU A 302 3.90 -18.92 -8.49
C LEU A 302 4.01 -19.49 -9.91
N VAL A 303 3.43 -20.68 -10.12
CA VAL A 303 3.52 -21.40 -11.42
C VAL A 303 2.42 -20.98 -12.42
N ARG A 304 1.81 -19.81 -12.25
CA ARG A 304 0.88 -19.27 -13.24
C ARG A 304 1.56 -18.99 -14.58
N PRO A 305 0.80 -19.04 -15.70
CA PRO A 305 1.35 -18.76 -17.04
C PRO A 305 2.08 -17.43 -17.15
N GLU A 306 1.56 -16.38 -16.48
CA GLU A 306 2.14 -15.05 -16.46
C GLU A 306 3.56 -15.06 -15.85
N ASN A 307 3.77 -15.84 -14.79
CA ASN A 307 5.04 -15.94 -14.10
C ASN A 307 6.08 -16.78 -14.87
N LEU A 308 5.62 -17.62 -15.78
CA LEU A 308 6.50 -18.45 -16.61
C LEU A 308 7.08 -17.69 -17.80
N ASN A 309 6.74 -16.41 -17.99
CA ASN A 309 7.17 -15.58 -19.13
C ASN A 309 6.94 -16.26 -20.49
N VAL A 310 5.82 -16.94 -20.63
CA VAL A 310 5.45 -17.58 -21.88
C VAL A 310 4.84 -16.53 -22.77
N SER A 311 5.65 -15.80 -23.50
CA SER A 311 5.26 -14.68 -24.35
C SER A 311 4.41 -15.06 -25.55
N SER A 312 4.38 -16.34 -25.92
CA SER A 312 3.49 -16.84 -26.97
C SER A 312 2.49 -17.80 -26.35
N GLY A 313 1.24 -17.39 -26.21
CA GLY A 313 0.15 -18.25 -25.75
C GLY A 313 -0.03 -19.58 -26.54
N LYS A 314 0.82 -19.80 -27.55
CA LYS A 314 0.89 -21.02 -28.35
C LYS A 314 1.57 -22.20 -27.63
N ILE A 315 2.45 -21.95 -26.63
CA ILE A 315 3.22 -23.02 -25.95
C ILE A 315 2.33 -23.77 -24.94
N TYR A 316 1.36 -23.09 -24.34
CA TYR A 316 0.45 -23.67 -23.34
C TYR A 316 -1.02 -23.40 -23.66
N PRO A 317 -1.52 -23.84 -24.83
CA PRO A 317 -2.94 -23.66 -25.11
C PRO A 317 -3.75 -24.50 -24.12
N GLY A 318 -4.33 -23.85 -23.14
CA GLY A 318 -5.10 -24.48 -22.09
C GLY A 318 -4.41 -24.61 -20.71
N TYR A 319 -3.19 -24.09 -20.50
CA TYR A 319 -2.66 -23.90 -19.16
C TYR A 319 -3.41 -22.75 -18.49
N GLY A 320 -4.06 -23.02 -17.36
CA GLY A 320 -4.98 -22.06 -16.73
C GLY A 320 -6.35 -21.95 -17.42
N GLY A 321 -6.53 -22.60 -18.57
CA GLY A 321 -7.85 -22.68 -19.20
C GLY A 321 -8.78 -23.59 -18.41
N ASN A 322 -9.98 -23.13 -18.14
CA ASN A 322 -11.05 -23.95 -17.57
C ASN A 322 -11.19 -25.22 -18.39
N LEU A 323 -10.90 -26.37 -17.78
CA LEU A 323 -11.35 -27.67 -18.25
C LEU A 323 -12.85 -27.82 -17.95
N ASP A 324 -13.64 -26.80 -18.22
CA ASP A 324 -15.08 -26.92 -18.17
C ASP A 324 -15.51 -27.72 -19.40
N PRO A 325 -16.06 -28.91 -19.26
CA PRO A 325 -16.45 -29.74 -20.40
C PRO A 325 -17.59 -29.14 -21.24
N THR A 326 -18.20 -28.05 -20.77
CA THR A 326 -19.21 -27.29 -21.52
C THR A 326 -18.58 -26.05 -22.13
N PHE A 327 -18.14 -26.16 -23.39
CA PHE A 327 -17.65 -25.07 -24.23
C PHE A 327 -18.58 -23.85 -24.25
N THR A 328 -19.89 -24.05 -24.11
CA THR A 328 -20.92 -23.02 -23.99
C THR A 328 -20.87 -22.25 -22.65
N GLY A 329 -20.49 -22.90 -21.55
CA GLY A 329 -20.29 -22.23 -20.26
C GLY A 329 -19.07 -21.32 -20.25
N ALA A 330 -18.00 -21.71 -20.95
CA ALA A 330 -16.79 -20.92 -21.07
C ALA A 330 -17.02 -19.66 -21.91
N VAL A 331 -17.77 -19.76 -23.02
CA VAL A 331 -18.07 -18.60 -23.88
C VAL A 331 -19.02 -17.61 -23.19
N ASN A 332 -20.03 -18.08 -22.48
CA ASN A 332 -20.93 -17.19 -21.73
C ASN A 332 -20.26 -16.53 -20.54
N ARG A 333 -19.32 -17.19 -19.85
CA ARG A 333 -18.48 -16.56 -18.83
C ARG A 333 -17.47 -15.58 -19.43
N LEU A 334 -16.92 -15.86 -20.60
CA LEU A 334 -16.01 -14.96 -21.30
C LEU A 334 -16.72 -13.66 -21.75
N VAL A 335 -17.98 -13.74 -22.16
CA VAL A 335 -18.79 -12.57 -22.52
C VAL A 335 -19.26 -11.82 -21.27
N ALA A 336 -19.68 -12.53 -20.22
CA ALA A 336 -20.03 -11.91 -18.92
C ALA A 336 -18.80 -11.36 -18.19
N SER A 337 -17.64 -12.04 -18.29
CA SER A 337 -16.39 -11.61 -17.69
C SER A 337 -15.62 -10.59 -18.53
N ALA A 338 -15.92 -10.43 -19.83
CA ALA A 338 -15.26 -9.40 -20.64
C ALA A 338 -15.58 -7.99 -20.13
N GLY A 339 -16.81 -7.75 -19.68
CA GLY A 339 -17.18 -6.49 -19.02
C GLY A 339 -16.56 -6.34 -17.62
N SER A 340 -16.53 -7.42 -16.85
CA SER A 340 -15.94 -7.43 -15.49
C SER A 340 -14.41 -7.59 -15.53
N ALA A 341 -13.83 -8.32 -16.49
CA ALA A 341 -12.40 -8.46 -16.65
C ALA A 341 -11.71 -7.17 -17.13
N VAL A 342 -12.32 -6.42 -18.03
CA VAL A 342 -11.81 -5.10 -18.43
C VAL A 342 -11.91 -4.11 -17.26
N GLY A 343 -12.97 -4.18 -16.46
CA GLY A 343 -13.12 -3.43 -15.21
C GLY A 343 -12.11 -3.87 -14.15
N SER A 344 -11.88 -5.17 -13.98
CA SER A 344 -10.97 -5.70 -12.97
C SER A 344 -9.48 -5.43 -13.31
N ILE A 345 -9.09 -5.51 -14.58
CA ILE A 345 -7.70 -5.24 -15.01
C ILE A 345 -7.28 -3.79 -14.73
N GLY A 346 -8.23 -2.84 -14.76
CA GLY A 346 -7.92 -1.43 -14.48
C GLY A 346 -8.21 -0.99 -13.03
N ILE A 347 -9.25 -1.50 -12.40
CA ILE A 347 -9.73 -1.03 -11.10
C ILE A 347 -8.91 -1.62 -9.94
N PHE A 348 -8.54 -2.89 -9.95
CA PHE A 348 -7.78 -3.50 -8.86
C PHE A 348 -6.37 -2.94 -8.72
N PRO A 349 -5.55 -2.86 -9.79
CA PRO A 349 -4.25 -2.19 -9.69
C PRO A 349 -4.39 -0.73 -9.29
N ALA A 350 -5.46 -0.04 -9.71
CA ALA A 350 -5.71 1.35 -9.33
C ALA A 350 -6.04 1.50 -7.84
N LEU A 351 -6.85 0.60 -7.26
CA LEU A 351 -7.15 0.61 -5.82
C LEU A 351 -5.93 0.26 -4.97
N ASP A 352 -5.14 -0.73 -5.38
CA ASP A 352 -3.91 -1.09 -4.69
C ASP A 352 -2.85 0.03 -4.81
N SER A 353 -2.73 0.65 -5.98
CA SER A 353 -1.87 1.82 -6.20
C SER A 353 -2.31 3.01 -5.37
N MET A 354 -3.63 3.27 -5.27
CA MET A 354 -4.18 4.33 -4.44
C MET A 354 -3.84 4.10 -2.96
N ARG A 355 -3.99 2.89 -2.46
CA ARG A 355 -3.66 2.53 -1.08
C ARG A 355 -2.19 2.80 -0.75
N GLN A 356 -1.29 2.52 -1.69
CA GLN A 356 0.15 2.81 -1.55
C GLN A 356 0.47 4.30 -1.72
N ALA A 357 -0.28 5.02 -2.55
CA ALA A 357 -0.07 6.45 -2.80
C ALA A 357 -0.61 7.34 -1.68
N LEU A 358 -1.65 6.93 -0.94
CA LEU A 358 -2.26 7.72 0.12
C LEU A 358 -1.27 8.22 1.18
N PRO A 359 -0.36 7.41 1.75
CA PRO A 359 0.65 7.90 2.69
C PRO A 359 1.60 8.94 2.08
N MET A 360 1.91 8.82 0.78
CA MET A 360 2.75 9.80 0.06
C MET A 360 2.00 11.13 -0.10
N VAL A 361 0.75 11.08 -0.56
CA VAL A 361 -0.10 12.28 -0.67
C VAL A 361 -0.28 12.96 0.68
N HIS A 362 -0.45 12.18 1.74
CA HIS A 362 -0.53 12.67 3.10
C HIS A 362 0.74 13.42 3.54
N ALA A 363 1.92 12.87 3.28
CA ALA A 363 3.19 13.51 3.61
C ALA A 363 3.35 14.86 2.87
N PHE A 364 2.96 14.93 1.59
CA PHE A 364 2.92 16.18 0.84
C PHE A 364 1.89 17.18 1.36
N ALA A 365 0.72 16.71 1.79
CA ALA A 365 -0.30 17.58 2.38
C ALA A 365 0.19 18.21 3.69
N LEU A 366 0.79 17.41 4.59
CA LEU A 366 1.41 17.91 5.83
C LEU A 366 2.52 18.93 5.53
N MET A 367 3.42 18.63 4.59
CA MET A 367 4.45 19.54 4.13
C MET A 367 3.86 20.87 3.65
N SER A 368 2.83 20.80 2.81
CA SER A 368 2.19 22.00 2.24
C SER A 368 1.56 22.88 3.32
N VAL A 369 0.88 22.28 4.29
CA VAL A 369 0.32 23.04 5.42
C VAL A 369 1.41 23.73 6.21
N VAL A 370 2.52 23.05 6.55
CA VAL A 370 3.65 23.63 7.27
C VAL A 370 4.26 24.81 6.51
N ILE A 371 4.44 24.68 5.20
CA ILE A 371 5.02 25.75 4.35
C ILE A 371 4.10 26.99 4.32
N LEU A 372 2.77 26.79 4.28
CA LEU A 372 1.80 27.87 4.18
C LEU A 372 1.55 28.61 5.50
N LEU A 373 1.92 28.05 6.65
CA LEU A 373 1.68 28.62 7.97
C LEU A 373 2.03 30.13 8.07
N PRO A 374 3.27 30.55 7.77
CA PRO A 374 3.66 31.96 7.95
C PRO A 374 2.86 32.89 7.04
N LEU A 375 2.57 32.48 5.80
CA LEU A 375 1.79 33.28 4.86
C LEU A 375 0.34 33.46 5.35
N VAL A 376 -0.33 32.36 5.68
CA VAL A 376 -1.74 32.40 6.10
C VAL A 376 -1.90 33.19 7.39
N ILE A 377 -1.01 33.02 8.36
CA ILE A 377 -1.08 33.72 9.65
C ILE A 377 -0.84 35.22 9.47
N VAL A 378 0.13 35.65 8.66
CA VAL A 378 0.36 37.06 8.36
C VAL A 378 -0.82 37.66 7.59
N MET A 379 -1.32 36.96 6.55
CA MET A 379 -2.47 37.43 5.76
C MET A 379 -3.77 37.52 6.58
N SER A 380 -3.93 36.68 7.61
CA SER A 380 -5.09 36.74 8.53
C SER A 380 -5.01 37.85 9.59
N GLY A 381 -3.94 38.67 9.58
CA GLY A 381 -3.75 39.73 10.57
C GLY A 381 -3.43 39.22 11.96
N TYR A 382 -2.69 38.12 12.10
CA TYR A 382 -2.35 37.46 13.36
C TYR A 382 -3.57 37.01 14.18
N SER A 383 -4.64 36.60 13.50
CA SER A 383 -5.87 36.16 14.13
C SER A 383 -5.68 34.85 14.90
N LEU A 384 -5.96 34.86 16.20
CA LEU A 384 -5.93 33.66 17.02
C LEU A 384 -6.92 32.59 16.53
N LYS A 385 -8.07 33.02 15.98
CA LYS A 385 -9.05 32.12 15.35
C LYS A 385 -8.43 31.35 14.20
N THR A 386 -7.65 31.99 13.35
CA THR A 386 -6.93 31.35 12.23
C THR A 386 -5.92 30.34 12.74
N VAL A 387 -5.15 30.68 13.80
CA VAL A 387 -4.19 29.75 14.43
C VAL A 387 -4.87 28.49 14.93
N ILE A 388 -5.98 28.65 15.66
CA ILE A 388 -6.77 27.51 16.17
C ILE A 388 -7.29 26.66 15.00
N THR A 389 -7.85 27.29 13.96
CA THR A 389 -8.34 26.58 12.76
C THR A 389 -7.21 25.79 12.10
N LEU A 390 -6.03 26.38 11.88
CA LEU A 390 -4.87 25.69 11.31
C LEU A 390 -4.37 24.55 12.19
N THR A 391 -4.46 24.71 13.52
CA THR A 391 -4.11 23.63 14.46
C THR A 391 -5.03 22.43 14.31
N PHE A 392 -6.34 22.67 14.16
CA PHE A 392 -7.29 21.60 13.91
C PHE A 392 -7.15 20.99 12.51
N VAL A 393 -6.83 21.79 11.49
CA VAL A 393 -6.49 21.28 10.15
C VAL A 393 -5.27 20.34 10.22
N HIS A 394 -4.22 20.76 10.92
CA HIS A 394 -3.05 19.93 11.12
C HIS A 394 -3.39 18.63 11.88
N PHE A 395 -4.20 18.72 12.97
CA PHE A 395 -4.68 17.54 13.68
C PHE A 395 -5.52 16.62 12.78
N ALA A 396 -6.42 17.18 12.00
CA ALA A 396 -7.26 16.42 11.09
C ALA A 396 -6.45 15.63 10.06
N LEU A 397 -5.39 16.24 9.55
CA LEU A 397 -4.47 15.57 8.62
C LEU A 397 -3.67 14.48 9.33
N VAL A 398 -3.06 14.77 10.48
CA VAL A 398 -2.28 13.77 11.23
C VAL A 398 -3.14 12.55 11.59
N ALA A 399 -4.39 12.76 12.00
CA ALA A 399 -5.30 11.69 12.37
C ALA A 399 -5.75 10.79 11.20
N LEU A 400 -5.49 11.17 9.93
CA LEU A 400 -5.76 10.31 8.77
C LEU A 400 -5.01 8.98 8.87
N THR A 401 -3.84 8.94 9.46
CA THR A 401 -3.08 7.71 9.70
C THR A 401 -3.92 6.68 10.46
N PHE A 402 -4.63 7.09 11.51
CA PHE A 402 -5.55 6.21 12.25
C PHE A 402 -6.67 5.65 11.36
N TRP A 403 -7.31 6.49 10.55
CA TRP A 403 -8.42 6.06 9.70
C TRP A 403 -7.98 5.08 8.61
N TRP A 404 -6.79 5.26 8.06
CA TRP A 404 -6.24 4.31 7.09
C TRP A 404 -5.78 3.00 7.73
N GLU A 405 -5.21 3.04 8.94
CA GLU A 405 -4.89 1.82 9.68
C GLU A 405 -6.16 1.04 10.04
N LEU A 406 -7.22 1.75 10.44
CA LEU A 406 -8.53 1.15 10.69
C LEU A 406 -9.11 0.52 9.40
N ALA A 407 -9.04 1.22 8.27
CA ALA A 407 -9.48 0.70 6.97
C ALA A 407 -8.70 -0.57 6.60
N ARG A 408 -7.39 -0.58 6.80
CA ARG A 408 -6.51 -1.73 6.56
C ARG A 408 -6.87 -2.92 7.45
N TRP A 409 -7.13 -2.66 8.72
CA TRP A 409 -7.55 -3.69 9.66
C TRP A 409 -8.90 -4.29 9.28
N LEU A 410 -9.90 -3.45 8.93
CA LEU A 410 -11.21 -3.89 8.46
C LEU A 410 -11.11 -4.71 7.17
N ASP A 411 -10.28 -4.28 6.22
CA ASP A 411 -10.01 -5.02 4.98
C ASP A 411 -9.48 -6.43 5.29
N SER A 412 -8.46 -6.52 6.13
CA SER A 412 -7.88 -7.80 6.53
C SER A 412 -8.84 -8.67 7.34
N TRP A 413 -9.66 -8.05 8.18
CA TRP A 413 -10.67 -8.75 8.95
C TRP A 413 -11.76 -9.34 8.03
N LEU A 414 -12.26 -8.57 7.08
CA LEU A 414 -13.27 -9.02 6.13
C LEU A 414 -12.73 -10.12 5.21
N LEU A 415 -11.51 -9.99 4.72
CA LEU A 415 -10.86 -11.05 3.94
C LEU A 415 -10.76 -12.36 4.72
N ASP A 416 -10.37 -12.30 5.99
CA ASP A 416 -10.27 -13.49 6.84
C ASP A 416 -11.64 -14.14 7.08
N VAL A 417 -12.69 -13.34 7.29
CA VAL A 417 -14.06 -13.84 7.49
C VAL A 417 -14.63 -14.49 6.22
N LEU A 418 -14.44 -13.85 5.08
CA LEU A 418 -14.99 -14.31 3.80
C LEU A 418 -14.24 -15.51 3.24
N TYR A 419 -12.93 -15.59 3.42
CA TYR A 419 -12.09 -16.64 2.85
C TYR A 419 -11.59 -17.65 3.91
N ASN A 420 -12.20 -17.68 5.08
CA ASN A 420 -11.90 -18.71 6.05
C ASN A 420 -12.33 -20.08 5.48
N SER A 421 -11.38 -21.03 5.49
CA SER A 421 -11.46 -22.34 4.86
C SER A 421 -12.71 -23.19 5.17
N ALA A 422 -13.44 -22.83 6.23
CA ALA A 422 -14.62 -23.56 6.66
C ALA A 422 -15.92 -23.18 5.92
N THR A 423 -15.97 -22.01 5.27
CA THR A 423 -17.25 -21.44 4.85
C THR A 423 -17.37 -21.08 3.38
N HIS A 424 -16.30 -20.76 2.64
CA HIS A 424 -16.49 -20.08 1.34
C HIS A 424 -15.83 -20.69 0.12
N ASN A 425 -14.61 -21.17 0.17
CA ASN A 425 -13.99 -21.76 -1.02
C ASN A 425 -12.79 -22.64 -0.68
N SER A 426 -13.02 -23.94 -0.61
CA SER A 426 -11.95 -24.92 -0.43
C SER A 426 -10.85 -24.89 -1.52
N LEU A 427 -11.05 -24.10 -2.57
CA LEU A 427 -10.17 -24.01 -3.74
C LEU A 427 -9.37 -22.72 -3.82
N ASN A 428 -9.79 -21.69 -3.08
CA ASN A 428 -9.04 -20.46 -2.90
C ASN A 428 -8.84 -20.21 -1.39
N PRO A 429 -8.23 -21.19 -0.66
CA PRO A 429 -8.11 -21.15 0.78
C PRO A 429 -7.17 -20.01 1.08
N TYR A 430 -6.94 -19.05 0.98
CA TYR A 430 -5.99 -17.95 1.29
C TYR A 430 -6.14 -16.75 0.36
N PHE A 431 -7.33 -16.60 -0.31
CA PHE A 431 -7.63 -15.42 -1.13
C PHE A 431 -6.55 -15.07 -2.16
N LEU A 432 -5.73 -16.06 -2.57
CA LEU A 432 -4.63 -15.85 -3.50
C LEU A 432 -5.09 -15.69 -4.96
N GLU A 433 -6.26 -16.23 -5.31
CA GLU A 433 -6.85 -16.10 -6.65
C GLU A 433 -7.99 -15.09 -6.62
N ASN A 434 -8.11 -14.27 -7.66
CA ASN A 434 -9.23 -13.35 -7.82
C ASN A 434 -10.48 -14.13 -8.28
N THR A 435 -11.58 -14.00 -7.53
CA THR A 435 -12.90 -14.52 -7.90
C THR A 435 -13.84 -13.35 -8.21
N GLU A 436 -15.02 -13.64 -8.79
CA GLU A 436 -16.02 -12.59 -9.05
C GLU A 436 -16.50 -11.92 -7.76
N ASP A 437 -16.59 -12.65 -6.66
CA ASP A 437 -16.92 -12.12 -5.34
C ASP A 437 -15.83 -11.13 -4.83
N ASP A 438 -14.59 -11.34 -5.22
CA ASP A 438 -13.49 -10.43 -4.90
C ASP A 438 -13.70 -9.02 -5.48
N PHE A 439 -14.39 -8.89 -6.60
CA PHE A 439 -14.66 -7.59 -7.19
C PHE A 439 -15.46 -6.69 -6.24
N ILE A 440 -16.56 -7.21 -5.70
CA ILE A 440 -17.42 -6.47 -4.78
C ILE A 440 -16.67 -6.17 -3.49
N VAL A 441 -15.96 -7.15 -2.93
CA VAL A 441 -15.17 -6.99 -1.71
C VAL A 441 -14.07 -5.94 -1.92
N ASN A 442 -13.32 -6.03 -3.00
CA ASN A 442 -12.26 -5.07 -3.31
C ASN A 442 -12.80 -3.65 -3.54
N PHE A 443 -13.95 -3.52 -4.18
CA PHE A 443 -14.60 -2.22 -4.38
C PHE A 443 -15.06 -1.61 -3.04
N VAL A 444 -15.74 -2.40 -2.21
CA VAL A 444 -16.18 -1.95 -0.88
C VAL A 444 -14.99 -1.53 -0.03
N MET A 445 -13.96 -2.36 0.01
CA MET A 445 -12.77 -2.11 0.84
C MET A 445 -11.95 -0.93 0.31
N GLY A 446 -11.77 -0.83 -1.02
CA GLY A 446 -11.12 0.34 -1.62
C GLY A 446 -11.88 1.64 -1.32
N SER A 447 -13.20 1.59 -1.28
CA SER A 447 -14.02 2.75 -0.92
C SER A 447 -13.84 3.18 0.55
N LEU A 448 -13.55 2.26 1.48
CA LEU A 448 -13.33 2.59 2.89
C LEU A 448 -12.11 3.51 3.10
N PHE A 449 -11.08 3.39 2.28
CA PHE A 449 -9.92 4.28 2.34
C PHE A 449 -10.25 5.73 1.97
N LEU A 450 -11.40 5.98 1.34
CA LEU A 450 -11.92 7.31 1.03
C LEU A 450 -13.05 7.71 1.97
N VAL A 451 -13.96 6.78 2.26
CA VAL A 451 -15.18 7.05 3.04
C VAL A 451 -14.84 7.36 4.49
N LEU A 452 -13.94 6.59 5.13
CA LEU A 452 -13.58 6.84 6.54
C LEU A 452 -12.91 8.21 6.73
N PRO A 453 -11.91 8.61 5.95
CA PRO A 453 -11.40 9.98 5.99
C PRO A 453 -12.46 11.04 5.68
N ALA A 454 -13.37 10.80 4.74
CA ALA A 454 -14.42 11.75 4.41
C ALA A 454 -15.40 11.95 5.57
N ILE A 455 -15.78 10.87 6.26
CA ILE A 455 -16.60 10.95 7.50
C ILE A 455 -15.86 11.75 8.57
N TRP A 456 -14.54 11.50 8.73
CA TRP A 456 -13.72 12.23 9.68
C TRP A 456 -13.69 13.74 9.40
N PHE A 457 -13.39 14.15 8.16
CA PHE A 457 -13.42 15.55 7.78
C PHE A 457 -14.80 16.17 7.91
N GLY A 458 -15.86 15.41 7.59
CA GLY A 458 -17.24 15.81 7.79
C GLY A 458 -17.56 16.08 9.26
N ALA A 459 -17.14 15.19 10.16
CA ALA A 459 -17.33 15.35 11.60
C ALA A 459 -16.62 16.58 12.16
N ILE A 460 -15.37 16.83 11.75
CA ILE A 460 -14.63 18.04 12.16
C ILE A 460 -15.26 19.30 11.59
N SER A 461 -15.71 19.27 10.33
CA SER A 461 -16.41 20.39 9.70
C SER A 461 -17.73 20.70 10.41
N TRP A 462 -18.49 19.68 10.81
CA TRP A 462 -19.72 19.84 11.58
C TRP A 462 -19.45 20.43 12.98
N ALA A 463 -18.30 20.14 13.58
CA ALA A 463 -17.87 20.77 14.84
C ALA A 463 -17.50 22.27 14.71
N GLY A 464 -17.79 22.91 13.57
CA GLY A 464 -17.60 24.33 13.32
C GLY A 464 -16.25 24.72 12.73
N ILE A 465 -15.46 23.72 12.32
CA ILE A 465 -14.17 23.93 11.68
C ILE A 465 -14.35 23.67 10.19
N HIS A 466 -14.45 24.72 9.38
CA HIS A 466 -14.67 24.61 7.93
C HIS A 466 -13.43 24.02 7.21
N ILE A 467 -13.32 22.69 7.21
CA ILE A 467 -12.30 21.94 6.48
C ILE A 467 -12.88 21.30 5.21
N GLY A 468 -14.20 21.43 4.99
CA GLY A 468 -14.95 20.73 3.94
C GLY A 468 -14.39 20.86 2.52
N ASP A 469 -13.85 22.02 2.19
CA ASP A 469 -13.28 22.27 0.86
C ASP A 469 -11.97 21.50 0.62
N MET A 470 -11.15 21.26 1.65
CA MET A 470 -9.94 20.46 1.55
C MET A 470 -10.26 18.96 1.40
N ALA A 471 -11.24 18.45 2.13
CA ALA A 471 -11.67 17.06 2.01
C ALA A 471 -12.19 16.76 0.60
N GLN A 472 -12.91 17.69 0.00
CA GLN A 472 -13.45 17.59 -1.35
C GLN A 472 -12.34 17.62 -2.42
N GLN A 473 -11.27 18.38 -2.22
CA GLN A 473 -10.11 18.42 -3.09
C GLN A 473 -9.29 17.11 -3.03
N ILE A 474 -9.11 16.53 -1.85
CA ILE A 474 -8.45 15.22 -1.68
C ILE A 474 -9.29 14.12 -2.35
N ALA A 475 -10.61 14.12 -2.15
CA ALA A 475 -11.52 13.17 -2.79
C ALA A 475 -11.58 13.35 -4.32
N ASN A 476 -11.49 14.57 -4.83
CA ASN A 476 -11.45 14.85 -6.26
C ASN A 476 -10.10 14.49 -6.89
N GLY A 477 -8.98 14.69 -6.19
CA GLY A 477 -7.66 14.26 -6.64
C GLY A 477 -7.56 12.74 -6.83
N THR A 478 -8.22 11.98 -5.97
CA THR A 478 -8.32 10.51 -6.11
C THR A 478 -9.27 10.08 -7.23
N ARG A 479 -10.34 10.82 -7.51
CA ARG A 479 -11.21 10.58 -8.69
C ARG A 479 -10.46 10.84 -10.00
N THR A 480 -9.58 11.82 -10.04
CA THR A 480 -8.77 12.12 -11.24
C THR A 480 -7.78 11.01 -11.55
N SER A 481 -7.20 10.36 -10.55
CA SER A 481 -6.36 9.17 -10.75
C SER A 481 -7.15 7.92 -11.18
N GLN A 482 -8.40 7.77 -10.73
CA GLN A 482 -9.32 6.72 -11.21
C GLN A 482 -9.74 6.93 -12.67
N THR A 483 -10.03 8.18 -13.06
CA THR A 483 -10.36 8.50 -14.47
C THR A 483 -9.14 8.39 -15.39
N ALA A 484 -7.94 8.70 -14.92
CA ALA A 484 -6.70 8.47 -15.67
C ALA A 484 -6.43 6.97 -15.90
N GLY A 485 -6.71 6.12 -14.90
CA GLY A 485 -6.64 4.66 -15.04
C GLY A 485 -7.68 4.11 -16.03
N ALA A 486 -8.90 4.64 -16.02
CA ALA A 486 -9.96 4.28 -16.95
C ALA A 486 -9.70 4.78 -18.37
N GLN A 487 -9.06 5.95 -18.56
CA GLN A 487 -8.66 6.48 -19.87
C GLN A 487 -7.47 5.73 -20.46
N GLY A 488 -6.54 5.21 -19.63
CA GLY A 488 -5.48 4.30 -20.07
C GLY A 488 -6.03 3.02 -20.71
N GLY A 489 -7.13 2.48 -20.17
CA GLY A 489 -7.85 1.35 -20.77
C GLY A 489 -8.49 1.67 -22.13
N ASN A 490 -8.96 2.90 -22.34
CA ASN A 490 -9.55 3.34 -23.60
C ASN A 490 -8.51 3.63 -24.71
N LEU A 491 -7.26 3.94 -24.35
CA LEU A 491 -6.17 4.11 -25.31
C LEU A 491 -5.69 2.78 -25.88
N VAL A 492 -5.72 1.72 -25.10
CA VAL A 492 -5.37 0.37 -25.57
C VAL A 492 -6.41 -0.17 -26.57
N ASN A 493 -7.67 0.25 -26.49
CA ASN A 493 -8.73 -0.12 -27.44
C ASN A 493 -8.73 0.71 -28.74
N LYS A 494 -7.97 1.81 -28.83
CA LYS A 494 -7.83 2.62 -30.08
C LYS A 494 -6.62 2.23 -30.93
N VAL A 495 -5.80 1.30 -30.48
CA VAL A 495 -4.59 0.80 -31.19
C VAL A 495 -4.80 -0.62 -31.73
N LYS A 496 -6.04 -1.08 -31.79
CA LYS A 496 -6.42 -2.30 -32.52
C LYS A 496 -7.18 -1.96 -33.79
#